data_09d31ced81fcb942a83e5e92f34c1b76
#
_entry.id   09d31ced81fcb942a83e5e92f34c1b76
#
_cell.length_a   1.000
_cell.length_b   1.000
_cell.length_c   1.000
_cell.angle_alpha   90.00
_cell.angle_beta   90.00
_cell.angle_gamma   90.00
#
_symmetry.space_group_name_H-M   'P 1'
#
loop_
_entity.id
_entity.type
_entity.pdbx_description
1 polymer ?
#
loop_
_entity_poly.entity_id
_entity_poly.type
_entity_poly.pdbx_seq_one_letter_code
_entity_poly.pdbx_strand_id
1 'polypeptide(L)'
;MKLAIKLFLLVLVLTGTGQAYAGPAMEWVQRMADAMRNKSYQGNFVYLHENQLESMSIIHIKDVSGERERLFSLNGEAREVIRDNKNLTCIWPASRKVIVDTSSQNNFSPLFIPDDVARIEKYYDMKIIGRDRIAGYETVIVDIVPKDRLRYGIKLWINAENELLMKSSLINDENRVVEQVMFTNLDLLSGEDHLQMISMPELDDSFTLVRYHSGVAAGNMVADVEWQLSSLPDGFRQQSAVKRRNPETGRFIQQLVYTDGLASLSVFIEKQSSSQSPQGGTSMGAVNAFIRVLDDYSVTAIGEVPALTVRQVAESVIYQKP
;
A
#
# COMPACT_ATOMS: atom_id res chain seq x y z
N MET A 1 -27.53 -63.87 45.42
CA MET A 1 -27.41 -62.43 45.59
C MET A 1 -26.27 -61.95 44.71
N LYS A 2 -26.57 -61.50 43.45
CA LYS A 2 -25.58 -61.11 42.45
C LYS A 2 -25.53 -59.57 42.38
N LEU A 3 -24.38 -58.98 42.80
CA LEU A 3 -24.16 -57.55 42.78
C LEU A 3 -23.64 -57.13 41.41
N ALA A 4 -24.43 -56.38 40.67
CA ALA A 4 -24.06 -55.87 39.36
C ALA A 4 -23.35 -54.49 39.52
N ILE A 5 -22.03 -54.44 39.27
CA ILE A 5 -21.24 -53.22 39.22
C ILE A 5 -21.41 -52.61 37.83
N LYS A 6 -22.11 -51.46 37.74
CA LYS A 6 -22.19 -50.62 36.54
C LYS A 6 -20.91 -49.76 36.44
N LEU A 7 -20.06 -50.09 35.48
CA LEU A 7 -18.90 -49.32 35.12
C LEU A 7 -19.36 -48.13 34.27
N PHE A 8 -19.26 -46.90 34.81
CA PHE A 8 -19.59 -45.65 34.12
C PHE A 8 -18.30 -45.19 33.38
N LEU A 9 -18.26 -45.41 32.07
CA LEU A 9 -17.16 -44.91 31.23
C LEU A 9 -17.35 -43.41 31.00
N LEU A 10 -16.56 -42.59 31.69
CA LEU A 10 -16.48 -41.14 31.48
C LEU A 10 -15.63 -40.88 30.21
N VAL A 11 -16.29 -40.60 29.08
CA VAL A 11 -15.62 -40.15 27.87
C VAL A 11 -15.27 -38.69 28.01
N LEU A 12 -13.98 -38.41 28.30
CA LEU A 12 -13.43 -37.08 28.33
C LEU A 12 -13.25 -36.59 26.88
N VAL A 13 -14.21 -35.80 26.37
CA VAL A 13 -14.06 -35.11 25.07
C VAL A 13 -13.07 -33.94 25.26
N LEU A 14 -11.82 -34.17 24.93
CA LEU A 14 -10.83 -33.12 24.77
C LEU A 14 -11.23 -32.28 23.54
N THR A 15 -11.99 -31.20 23.76
CA THR A 15 -12.12 -30.13 22.76
C THR A 15 -10.81 -29.38 22.70
N GLY A 16 -9.90 -29.87 21.85
CA GLY A 16 -8.73 -29.11 21.44
C GLY A 16 -9.20 -27.86 20.74
N THR A 17 -9.14 -26.70 21.41
CA THR A 17 -9.17 -25.42 20.75
C THR A 17 -7.93 -25.36 19.87
N GLY A 18 -8.09 -25.68 18.58
CA GLY A 18 -7.06 -25.48 17.58
C GLY A 18 -6.74 -24.00 17.55
N GLN A 19 -5.67 -23.58 18.23
CA GLN A 19 -5.03 -22.31 17.92
C GLN A 19 -4.52 -22.47 16.50
N ALA A 20 -5.07 -21.69 15.57
CA ALA A 20 -4.52 -21.53 14.24
C ALA A 20 -3.12 -20.91 14.43
N TYR A 21 -2.08 -21.73 14.38
CA TYR A 21 -0.71 -21.25 14.34
C TYR A 21 -0.51 -20.58 12.99
N ALA A 22 -0.16 -19.30 13.00
CA ALA A 22 0.34 -18.61 11.84
C ALA A 22 1.46 -19.44 11.21
N GLY A 23 1.42 -19.67 9.89
CA GLY A 23 2.50 -20.39 9.22
C GLY A 23 3.82 -19.65 9.34
N PRO A 24 4.98 -20.33 9.33
CA PRO A 24 6.30 -19.70 9.49
C PRO A 24 6.56 -18.53 8.54
N ALA A 25 6.00 -18.58 7.33
CA ALA A 25 6.12 -17.50 6.36
C ALA A 25 5.35 -16.24 6.79
N MET A 26 4.14 -16.43 7.35
CA MET A 26 3.33 -15.32 7.86
C MET A 26 4.00 -14.65 9.05
N GLU A 27 4.63 -15.40 9.93
CA GLU A 27 5.41 -14.85 11.05
C GLU A 27 6.56 -13.95 10.57
N TRP A 28 7.26 -14.35 9.50
CA TRP A 28 8.32 -13.53 8.90
C TRP A 28 7.77 -12.23 8.32
N VAL A 29 6.64 -12.28 7.62
CA VAL A 29 6.00 -11.09 7.06
C VAL A 29 5.51 -10.15 8.17
N GLN A 30 4.95 -10.71 9.27
CA GLN A 30 4.51 -9.92 10.42
C GLN A 30 5.68 -9.22 11.10
N ARG A 31 6.76 -9.96 11.41
CA ARG A 31 7.97 -9.38 12.04
C ARG A 31 8.61 -8.32 11.15
N MET A 32 8.65 -8.54 9.84
CA MET A 32 9.11 -7.54 8.89
C MET A 32 8.25 -6.27 8.94
N ALA A 33 6.92 -6.40 8.90
CA ALA A 33 6.02 -5.26 8.97
C ALA A 33 6.19 -4.48 10.28
N ASP A 34 6.35 -5.19 11.40
CA ASP A 34 6.61 -4.59 12.70
C ASP A 34 7.98 -3.91 12.77
N ALA A 35 9.02 -4.53 12.21
CA ALA A 35 10.36 -3.95 12.15
C ALA A 35 10.40 -2.67 11.32
N MET A 36 9.79 -2.69 10.12
CA MET A 36 9.74 -1.53 9.24
C MET A 36 9.00 -0.33 9.85
N ARG A 37 7.96 -0.58 10.68
CA ARG A 37 7.20 0.50 11.34
C ARG A 37 7.82 1.00 12.65
N ASN A 38 8.52 0.14 13.38
CA ASN A 38 8.91 0.43 14.76
C ASN A 38 10.42 0.64 14.96
N LYS A 39 11.25 0.29 13.98
CA LYS A 39 12.69 0.56 14.04
C LYS A 39 13.02 1.84 13.29
N SER A 40 13.96 2.62 13.82
CA SER A 40 14.53 3.76 13.07
C SER A 40 15.67 3.26 12.21
N TYR A 41 15.67 3.65 10.93
CA TYR A 41 16.66 3.23 9.95
C TYR A 41 16.89 4.28 8.88
N GLN A 42 18.02 4.18 8.20
CA GLN A 42 18.32 4.93 6.98
C GLN A 42 18.94 4.02 5.94
N GLY A 43 18.75 4.34 4.68
CA GLY A 43 19.33 3.56 3.60
C GLY A 43 19.13 4.16 2.23
N ASN A 44 19.86 3.58 1.27
CA ASN A 44 19.66 3.86 -0.14
C ASN A 44 19.14 2.60 -0.82
N PHE A 45 18.25 2.80 -1.77
CA PHE A 45 17.69 1.70 -2.55
C PHE A 45 17.55 2.09 -4.02
N VAL A 46 17.47 1.08 -4.85
CA VAL A 46 17.09 1.22 -6.25
C VAL A 46 15.66 0.76 -6.44
N TYR A 47 14.91 1.53 -7.20
CA TYR A 47 13.53 1.27 -7.56
C TYR A 47 13.45 1.06 -9.06
N LEU A 48 13.10 -0.15 -9.47
CA LEU A 48 12.90 -0.52 -10.87
C LEU A 48 11.40 -0.56 -11.16
N HIS A 49 10.97 0.27 -12.09
CA HIS A 49 9.62 0.28 -12.66
C HIS A 49 9.71 0.66 -14.15
N GLU A 50 8.88 0.08 -15.01
CA GLU A 50 8.82 0.39 -16.46
C GLU A 50 10.19 0.40 -17.19
N ASN A 51 11.13 -0.46 -16.80
CA ASN A 51 12.52 -0.45 -17.27
C ASN A 51 13.30 0.83 -16.91
N GLN A 52 12.78 1.66 -16.01
CA GLN A 52 13.49 2.81 -15.44
C GLN A 52 14.05 2.42 -14.08
N LEU A 53 15.27 2.84 -13.82
CA LEU A 53 15.95 2.63 -12.55
C LEU A 53 16.10 3.97 -11.83
N GLU A 54 15.41 4.12 -10.71
CA GLU A 54 15.56 5.26 -9.84
C GLU A 54 16.40 4.87 -8.61
N SER A 55 17.29 5.74 -8.20
CA SER A 55 18.02 5.63 -6.95
C SER A 55 17.45 6.61 -5.95
N MET A 56 17.14 6.12 -4.76
CA MET A 56 16.46 6.88 -3.72
C MET A 56 17.13 6.67 -2.37
N SER A 57 16.98 7.65 -1.50
CA SER A 57 17.37 7.55 -0.10
C SER A 57 16.14 7.65 0.79
N ILE A 58 16.15 6.90 1.88
CA ILE A 58 15.11 6.93 2.91
C ILE A 58 15.73 7.12 4.29
N ILE A 59 15.06 7.92 5.10
CA ILE A 59 15.29 8.04 6.53
C ILE A 59 13.94 7.83 7.20
N HIS A 60 13.85 6.83 8.06
CA HIS A 60 12.66 6.51 8.84
C HIS A 60 12.98 6.59 10.32
N ILE A 61 12.18 7.34 11.06
CA ILE A 61 12.34 7.53 12.50
C ILE A 61 11.03 7.21 13.20
N LYS A 62 11.12 6.34 14.20
CA LYS A 62 10.04 6.03 15.12
C LYS A 62 10.47 6.36 16.53
N ASP A 63 9.73 7.25 17.18
CA ASP A 63 9.93 7.64 18.56
C ASP A 63 8.60 7.83 19.31
N VAL A 64 8.66 8.37 20.52
CA VAL A 64 7.49 8.62 21.38
C VAL A 64 6.51 9.67 20.79
N SER A 65 6.97 10.53 19.88
CA SER A 65 6.14 11.55 19.22
C SER A 65 5.48 11.04 17.94
N GLY A 66 5.87 9.86 17.47
CA GLY A 66 5.24 9.22 16.30
C GLY A 66 6.22 8.66 15.29
N GLU A 67 5.79 8.63 14.04
CA GLU A 67 6.52 8.13 12.89
C GLU A 67 6.79 9.27 11.91
N ARG A 68 8.05 9.37 11.47
CA ARG A 68 8.50 10.33 10.47
C ARG A 68 9.35 9.65 9.42
N GLU A 69 9.17 10.06 8.18
CA GLU A 69 9.90 9.52 7.04
C GLU A 69 10.28 10.65 6.09
N ARG A 70 11.49 10.57 5.58
CA ARG A 70 11.97 11.41 4.49
C ARG A 70 12.51 10.53 3.38
N LEU A 71 11.93 10.68 2.20
CA LEU A 71 12.29 9.96 0.99
C LEU A 71 12.70 10.97 -0.07
N PHE A 72 13.86 10.80 -0.70
CA PHE A 72 14.31 11.71 -1.75
C PHE A 72 15.07 11.00 -2.86
N SER A 73 14.93 11.53 -4.09
CA SER A 73 15.61 11.00 -5.28
C SER A 73 17.10 11.33 -5.24
N LEU A 74 17.93 10.39 -5.68
CA LEU A 74 19.38 10.55 -5.85
C LEU A 74 19.80 10.72 -7.31
N ASN A 75 18.89 10.42 -8.24
CA ASN A 75 19.08 10.61 -9.68
C ASN A 75 17.78 11.14 -10.33
N GLY A 76 17.87 11.61 -11.56
CA GLY A 76 16.74 12.18 -12.28
C GLY A 76 16.32 13.54 -11.74
N GLU A 77 15.04 13.86 -11.85
CA GLU A 77 14.47 15.09 -11.30
C GLU A 77 14.44 15.02 -9.76
N ALA A 78 14.98 16.06 -9.13
CA ALA A 78 14.97 16.15 -7.67
C ALA A 78 13.53 16.20 -7.16
N ARG A 79 13.19 15.24 -6.32
CA ARG A 79 11.90 15.19 -5.60
C ARG A 79 12.12 14.68 -4.19
N GLU A 80 11.34 15.19 -3.29
CA GLU A 80 11.40 14.83 -1.89
C GLU A 80 9.99 14.65 -1.33
N VAL A 81 9.82 13.63 -0.51
CA VAL A 81 8.59 13.36 0.23
C VAL A 81 8.93 13.28 1.71
N ILE A 82 8.26 14.09 2.50
CA ILE A 82 8.41 14.10 3.95
C ILE A 82 7.05 13.74 4.55
N ARG A 83 7.03 12.70 5.36
CA ARG A 83 5.89 12.35 6.18
C ARG A 83 6.21 12.65 7.63
N ASP A 84 5.31 13.36 8.27
CA ASP A 84 5.31 13.58 9.72
C ASP A 84 3.94 13.13 10.26
N ASN A 85 3.91 11.93 10.79
CA ASN A 85 2.69 11.26 11.20
C ASN A 85 1.68 11.17 10.03
N LYS A 86 0.59 11.95 10.09
CA LYS A 86 -0.45 11.99 9.05
C LYS A 86 -0.22 13.07 7.98
N ASN A 87 0.76 13.94 8.18
CA ASN A 87 1.04 15.01 7.25
C ASN A 87 2.04 14.53 6.20
N LEU A 88 1.70 14.72 4.95
CA LEU A 88 2.56 14.42 3.82
C LEU A 88 2.91 15.71 3.10
N THR A 89 4.21 15.94 2.88
CA THR A 89 4.72 17.06 2.09
C THR A 89 5.55 16.53 0.94
N CYS A 90 5.13 16.85 -0.28
CA CYS A 90 5.88 16.53 -1.50
C CYS A 90 6.49 17.81 -2.07
N ILE A 91 7.76 17.77 -2.41
CA ILE A 91 8.55 18.92 -2.88
C ILE A 91 9.18 18.57 -4.23
N TRP A 92 8.98 19.45 -5.21
CA TRP A 92 9.64 19.40 -6.54
C TRP A 92 10.42 20.69 -6.73
N PRO A 93 11.72 20.70 -6.40
CA PRO A 93 12.54 21.91 -6.47
C PRO A 93 12.63 22.52 -7.87
N ALA A 94 12.73 21.70 -8.93
CA ALA A 94 12.85 22.18 -10.30
C ALA A 94 11.62 22.96 -10.78
N SER A 95 10.41 22.49 -10.40
CA SER A 95 9.14 23.17 -10.70
C SER A 95 8.71 24.15 -9.62
N ARG A 96 9.49 24.31 -8.54
CA ARG A 96 9.19 25.14 -7.38
C ARG A 96 7.78 24.91 -6.82
N LYS A 97 7.41 23.64 -6.72
CA LYS A 97 6.09 23.21 -6.28
C LYS A 97 6.19 22.44 -4.98
N VAL A 98 5.30 22.76 -4.05
CA VAL A 98 5.12 22.05 -2.79
C VAL A 98 3.66 21.68 -2.65
N ILE A 99 3.41 20.42 -2.35
CA ILE A 99 2.07 19.92 -2.02
C ILE A 99 2.09 19.43 -0.58
N VAL A 100 1.16 19.94 0.22
CA VAL A 100 0.94 19.50 1.61
C VAL A 100 -0.43 18.84 1.69
N ASP A 101 -0.47 17.58 2.10
CA ASP A 101 -1.70 16.84 2.40
C ASP A 101 -1.72 16.47 3.89
N THR A 102 -2.65 17.05 4.63
CA THR A 102 -2.78 16.85 6.09
C THR A 102 -3.63 15.65 6.48
N SER A 103 -4.12 14.91 5.51
CA SER A 103 -5.06 13.79 5.73
C SER A 103 -4.64 12.50 5.04
N SER A 104 -3.41 12.47 4.53
CA SER A 104 -2.96 11.34 3.72
C SER A 104 -2.96 10.06 4.54
N GLN A 105 -3.85 9.13 4.16
CA GLN A 105 -3.78 7.72 4.56
C GLN A 105 -3.01 6.90 3.51
N ASN A 106 -2.48 7.57 2.47
CA ASN A 106 -1.79 6.90 1.39
C ASN A 106 -0.32 6.66 1.77
N ASN A 107 0.13 5.44 1.65
CA ASN A 107 1.56 5.13 1.65
C ASN A 107 2.16 5.60 0.32
N PHE A 108 2.94 6.67 0.37
CA PHE A 108 3.73 7.15 -0.78
C PHE A 108 5.11 6.49 -0.86
N SER A 109 5.40 5.60 0.06
CA SER A 109 6.64 4.84 0.06
C SER A 109 6.52 3.69 -0.95
N PRO A 110 7.50 3.48 -1.83
CA PRO A 110 7.55 2.30 -2.69
C PRO A 110 7.86 1.02 -1.89
N LEU A 111 8.06 1.15 -0.57
CA LEU A 111 8.30 0.01 0.31
C LEU A 111 6.98 -0.67 0.64
N PHE A 112 6.96 -1.96 0.38
CA PHE A 112 5.82 -2.81 0.68
C PHE A 112 5.76 -3.14 2.18
N ILE A 113 4.77 -2.61 2.89
CA ILE A 113 4.53 -2.89 4.32
C ILE A 113 3.05 -3.20 4.52
N PRO A 114 2.65 -4.48 4.68
CA PRO A 114 1.25 -4.86 4.86
C PRO A 114 0.68 -4.32 6.17
N ASP A 115 -0.57 -3.88 6.14
CA ASP A 115 -1.26 -3.35 7.33
C ASP A 115 -1.76 -4.46 8.27
N ASP A 116 -2.25 -5.56 7.70
CA ASP A 116 -2.84 -6.68 8.43
C ASP A 116 -2.47 -8.00 7.74
N VAL A 117 -1.40 -8.64 8.23
CA VAL A 117 -0.85 -9.87 7.65
C VAL A 117 -1.81 -11.05 7.80
N ALA A 118 -2.52 -11.15 8.93
CA ALA A 118 -3.43 -12.27 9.18
C ALA A 118 -4.61 -12.29 8.19
N ARG A 119 -5.00 -11.12 7.71
CA ARG A 119 -6.13 -10.99 6.81
C ARG A 119 -5.83 -11.48 5.39
N ILE A 120 -4.58 -11.32 4.95
CA ILE A 120 -4.19 -11.66 3.58
C ILE A 120 -4.07 -13.17 3.35
N GLU A 121 -3.88 -13.96 4.40
CA GLU A 121 -3.76 -15.44 4.30
C GLU A 121 -4.94 -16.10 3.57
N LYS A 122 -6.12 -15.52 3.67
CA LYS A 122 -7.30 -16.02 2.97
C LYS A 122 -7.17 -15.93 1.44
N TYR A 123 -6.47 -14.93 0.94
CA TYR A 123 -6.40 -14.58 -0.49
C TYR A 123 -5.03 -14.84 -1.11
N TYR A 124 -4.02 -15.11 -0.28
CA TYR A 124 -2.67 -15.41 -0.71
C TYR A 124 -2.12 -16.65 0.00
N ASP A 125 -1.32 -17.40 -0.71
CA ASP A 125 -0.48 -18.47 -0.14
C ASP A 125 0.90 -17.89 0.15
N MET A 126 1.41 -18.10 1.37
CA MET A 126 2.72 -17.61 1.79
C MET A 126 3.66 -18.78 2.05
N LYS A 127 4.87 -18.72 1.48
CA LYS A 127 5.88 -19.77 1.61
C LYS A 127 7.27 -19.18 1.77
N ILE A 128 8.07 -19.75 2.67
CA ILE A 128 9.51 -19.54 2.66
C ILE A 128 10.09 -20.39 1.54
N ILE A 129 10.75 -19.75 0.57
CA ILE A 129 11.28 -20.45 -0.61
C ILE A 129 12.81 -20.55 -0.63
N GLY A 130 13.49 -19.96 0.34
CA GLY A 130 14.95 -20.04 0.44
C GLY A 130 15.58 -18.88 1.21
N ARG A 131 16.88 -18.72 0.96
CA ARG A 131 17.71 -17.63 1.49
C ARG A 131 18.50 -17.01 0.36
N ASP A 132 18.90 -15.75 0.53
CA ASP A 132 19.70 -14.98 -0.41
C ASP A 132 20.58 -13.99 0.34
N ARG A 133 21.42 -13.27 -0.37
CA ARG A 133 22.26 -12.21 0.20
C ARG A 133 21.95 -10.88 -0.51
N ILE A 134 21.44 -9.89 0.20
CA ILE A 134 21.13 -8.54 -0.30
C ILE A 134 21.95 -7.52 0.49
N ALA A 135 22.65 -6.63 -0.20
CA ALA A 135 23.49 -5.59 0.40
C ALA A 135 24.46 -6.11 1.49
N GLY A 136 24.93 -7.35 1.34
CA GLY A 136 25.83 -7.97 2.31
C GLY A 136 25.15 -8.74 3.43
N TYR A 137 23.84 -8.60 3.63
CA TYR A 137 23.08 -9.26 4.69
C TYR A 137 22.44 -10.56 4.20
N GLU A 138 22.40 -11.57 5.07
CA GLU A 138 21.62 -12.78 4.84
C GLU A 138 20.13 -12.45 4.94
N THR A 139 19.33 -12.96 3.99
CA THR A 139 17.90 -12.74 3.95
C THR A 139 17.12 -14.03 3.82
N VAL A 140 15.93 -14.07 4.41
CA VAL A 140 14.92 -15.10 4.20
C VAL A 140 14.00 -14.65 3.08
N ILE A 141 13.75 -15.54 2.11
CA ILE A 141 12.88 -15.23 0.98
C ILE A 141 11.48 -15.76 1.26
N VAL A 142 10.51 -14.86 1.29
CA VAL A 142 9.07 -15.20 1.40
C VAL A 142 8.38 -14.88 0.09
N ASP A 143 7.68 -15.89 -0.44
CA ASP A 143 6.85 -15.77 -1.64
C ASP A 143 5.38 -15.69 -1.22
N ILE A 144 4.69 -14.63 -1.64
CA ILE A 144 3.28 -14.34 -1.38
C ILE A 144 2.56 -14.44 -2.71
N VAL A 145 1.90 -15.57 -2.95
CA VAL A 145 1.27 -15.92 -4.22
C VAL A 145 -0.25 -15.73 -4.11
N PRO A 146 -0.87 -14.90 -4.95
CA PRO A 146 -2.32 -14.75 -4.93
C PRO A 146 -3.03 -16.06 -5.36
N LYS A 147 -4.19 -16.31 -4.75
CA LYS A 147 -5.05 -17.47 -5.08
C LYS A 147 -5.94 -17.23 -6.30
N ASP A 148 -5.92 -16.03 -6.84
CA ASP A 148 -6.68 -15.61 -8.02
C ASP A 148 -5.80 -14.83 -9.01
N ARG A 149 -6.40 -14.29 -10.08
CA ARG A 149 -5.72 -13.50 -11.12
C ARG A 149 -6.01 -11.99 -11.01
N LEU A 150 -6.57 -11.56 -9.87
CA LEU A 150 -7.05 -10.19 -9.68
C LEU A 150 -6.05 -9.33 -8.89
N ARG A 151 -4.88 -9.91 -8.54
CA ARG A 151 -3.83 -9.25 -7.78
C ARG A 151 -2.46 -9.78 -8.19
N TYR A 152 -1.43 -9.00 -7.90
CA TYR A 152 -0.06 -9.42 -8.15
C TYR A 152 0.47 -10.31 -7.01
N GLY A 153 1.43 -11.16 -7.33
CA GLY A 153 2.27 -11.84 -6.35
C GLY A 153 3.35 -10.91 -5.83
N ILE A 154 3.87 -11.19 -4.63
CA ILE A 154 4.92 -10.40 -4.01
C ILE A 154 5.98 -11.32 -3.47
N LYS A 155 7.24 -11.03 -3.78
CA LYS A 155 8.39 -11.73 -3.21
C LYS A 155 9.18 -10.78 -2.33
N LEU A 156 9.45 -11.20 -1.10
CA LEU A 156 10.11 -10.40 -0.07
C LEU A 156 11.44 -11.05 0.33
N TRP A 157 12.49 -10.26 0.44
CA TRP A 157 13.77 -10.65 1.04
C TRP A 157 13.91 -9.91 2.36
N ILE A 158 13.79 -10.63 3.45
CA ILE A 158 13.74 -10.10 4.81
C ILE A 158 15.07 -10.39 5.50
N ASN A 159 15.72 -9.38 6.05
CA ASN A 159 16.97 -9.52 6.78
C ASN A 159 16.81 -10.55 7.92
N ALA A 160 17.68 -11.55 7.96
CA ALA A 160 17.58 -12.65 8.92
C ALA A 160 17.87 -12.23 10.37
N GLU A 161 18.58 -11.13 10.57
CA GLU A 161 19.02 -10.65 11.89
C GLU A 161 18.09 -9.57 12.47
N ASN A 162 17.77 -8.55 11.67
CA ASN A 162 17.03 -7.38 12.14
C ASN A 162 15.60 -7.27 11.54
N GLU A 163 15.19 -8.21 10.71
CA GLU A 163 13.84 -8.35 10.14
C GLU A 163 13.41 -7.19 9.22
N LEU A 164 14.32 -6.27 8.85
CA LEU A 164 14.01 -5.22 7.89
C LEU A 164 13.85 -5.78 6.46
N LEU A 165 12.99 -5.17 5.69
CA LEU A 165 12.83 -5.49 4.27
C LEU A 165 14.06 -5.03 3.50
N MET A 166 14.76 -5.96 2.83
CA MET A 166 15.95 -5.67 2.03
C MET A 166 15.63 -5.56 0.54
N LYS A 167 14.62 -6.30 0.08
CA LYS A 167 14.17 -6.28 -1.30
C LYS A 167 12.71 -6.73 -1.38
N SER A 168 11.94 -6.10 -2.25
CA SER A 168 10.62 -6.56 -2.68
C SER A 168 10.52 -6.61 -4.18
N SER A 169 9.74 -7.56 -4.70
CA SER A 169 9.42 -7.64 -6.13
C SER A 169 7.95 -7.94 -6.30
N LEU A 170 7.29 -7.16 -7.15
CA LEU A 170 5.93 -7.37 -7.56
C LEU A 170 5.91 -8.27 -8.81
N ILE A 171 5.12 -9.33 -8.79
CA ILE A 171 5.15 -10.42 -9.78
C ILE A 171 3.78 -10.53 -10.45
N ASN A 172 3.74 -10.49 -11.77
CA ASN A 172 2.50 -10.67 -12.51
C ASN A 172 2.13 -12.15 -12.71
N ASP A 173 0.99 -12.41 -13.33
CA ASP A 173 0.48 -13.77 -13.61
C ASP A 173 1.31 -14.55 -14.64
N GLU A 174 2.23 -13.89 -15.35
CA GLU A 174 3.24 -14.53 -16.23
C GLU A 174 4.56 -14.78 -15.51
N ASN A 175 4.59 -14.63 -14.17
CA ASN A 175 5.78 -14.77 -13.33
C ASN A 175 6.92 -13.80 -13.71
N ARG A 176 6.59 -12.62 -14.22
CA ARG A 176 7.54 -11.56 -14.52
C ARG A 176 7.53 -10.50 -13.42
N VAL A 177 8.71 -10.00 -13.09
CA VAL A 177 8.85 -8.84 -12.21
C VAL A 177 8.35 -7.60 -12.95
N VAL A 178 7.32 -6.95 -12.41
CA VAL A 178 6.77 -5.70 -12.95
C VAL A 178 7.29 -4.48 -12.20
N GLU A 179 7.71 -4.69 -10.95
CA GLU A 179 8.27 -3.65 -10.09
C GLU A 179 9.21 -4.27 -9.05
N GLN A 180 10.27 -3.57 -8.68
CA GLN A 180 11.21 -4.05 -7.68
C GLN A 180 11.84 -2.90 -6.91
N VAL A 181 11.93 -3.05 -5.60
CA VAL A 181 12.76 -2.24 -4.72
C VAL A 181 13.87 -3.10 -4.15
N MET A 182 15.10 -2.60 -4.10
CA MET A 182 16.23 -3.30 -3.49
C MET A 182 17.16 -2.31 -2.80
N PHE A 183 17.37 -2.49 -1.50
CA PHE A 183 18.35 -1.71 -0.76
C PHE A 183 19.77 -2.04 -1.19
N THR A 184 20.57 -1.01 -1.38
CA THR A 184 22.02 -1.10 -1.62
C THR A 184 22.82 -0.97 -0.33
N ASN A 185 22.27 -0.25 0.64
CA ASN A 185 22.68 -0.23 2.04
C ASN A 185 21.46 0.09 2.92
N LEU A 186 21.45 -0.43 4.14
CA LEU A 186 20.40 -0.18 5.13
C LEU A 186 20.98 -0.34 6.54
N ASP A 187 20.95 0.76 7.29
CA ASP A 187 21.53 0.83 8.64
C ASP A 187 20.47 1.18 9.66
N LEU A 188 20.49 0.50 10.81
CA LEU A 188 19.67 0.88 11.95
C LEU A 188 20.22 2.15 12.58
N LEU A 189 19.34 3.07 12.92
CA LEU A 189 19.65 4.28 13.64
C LEU A 189 19.51 4.02 15.16
N SER A 190 20.54 4.38 15.93
CA SER A 190 20.54 4.29 17.39
C SER A 190 20.84 5.66 18.00
N GLY A 191 20.01 6.09 18.98
CA GLY A 191 20.14 7.39 19.64
C GLY A 191 19.02 8.39 19.30
N GLU A 192 19.00 9.53 20.00
CA GLU A 192 17.91 10.52 19.89
C GLU A 192 18.19 11.66 18.91
N ASP A 193 19.41 11.80 18.38
CA ASP A 193 19.83 12.97 17.59
C ASP A 193 19.41 12.96 16.13
N HIS A 194 18.59 11.98 15.70
CA HIS A 194 18.26 11.79 14.28
C HIS A 194 17.11 12.68 13.78
N LEU A 195 16.43 13.41 14.67
CA LEU A 195 15.29 14.27 14.30
C LEU A 195 15.65 15.37 13.32
N GLN A 196 16.89 15.89 13.39
CA GLN A 196 17.37 16.91 12.46
C GLN A 196 17.47 16.41 11.02
N MET A 197 17.59 15.10 10.82
CA MET A 197 17.69 14.48 9.47
C MET A 197 16.38 14.54 8.68
N ILE A 198 15.24 14.77 9.35
CA ILE A 198 13.90 14.87 8.74
C ILE A 198 13.36 16.32 8.82
N SER A 199 14.20 17.32 9.02
CA SER A 199 13.76 18.71 8.98
C SER A 199 13.27 19.10 7.59
N MET A 200 12.18 19.87 7.52
CA MET A 200 11.75 20.51 6.27
C MET A 200 12.88 21.38 5.73
N PRO A 201 13.17 21.30 4.42
CA PRO A 201 14.08 22.25 3.80
C PRO A 201 13.51 23.67 3.89
N GLU A 202 14.38 24.68 3.96
CA GLU A 202 13.96 26.07 3.87
C GLU A 202 13.38 26.33 2.48
N LEU A 203 12.13 26.72 2.43
CA LEU A 203 11.42 27.08 1.21
C LEU A 203 11.33 28.60 1.13
N ASP A 204 11.80 29.18 0.04
CA ASP A 204 11.66 30.61 -0.21
C ASP A 204 10.29 30.96 -0.82
N ASP A 205 9.98 32.25 -0.94
CA ASP A 205 8.70 32.75 -1.47
C ASP A 205 8.46 32.42 -2.95
N SER A 206 9.43 31.81 -3.65
CA SER A 206 9.29 31.41 -5.04
C SER A 206 8.54 30.10 -5.23
N PHE A 207 8.34 29.33 -4.16
CA PHE A 207 7.61 28.06 -4.22
C PHE A 207 6.09 28.27 -4.24
N THR A 208 5.43 27.58 -5.17
CA THR A 208 3.98 27.48 -5.20
C THR A 208 3.52 26.41 -4.22
N LEU A 209 2.86 26.84 -3.15
CA LEU A 209 2.33 25.95 -2.12
C LEU A 209 0.87 25.58 -2.40
N VAL A 210 0.60 24.29 -2.62
CA VAL A 210 -0.74 23.72 -2.74
C VAL A 210 -1.07 22.94 -1.49
N ARG A 211 -2.13 23.29 -0.78
CA ARG A 211 -2.60 22.56 0.40
C ARG A 211 -3.86 21.80 0.09
N TYR A 212 -3.81 20.50 0.28
CA TYR A 212 -5.00 19.66 0.30
C TYR A 212 -5.42 19.46 1.76
N HIS A 213 -6.58 19.99 2.08
CA HIS A 213 -7.26 19.68 3.33
C HIS A 213 -8.37 18.71 2.95
N SER A 214 -8.19 17.41 3.19
CA SER A 214 -9.35 16.54 3.21
C SER A 214 -10.14 16.95 4.47
N GLY A 215 -11.27 17.59 4.30
CA GLY A 215 -12.16 17.96 5.39
C GLY A 215 -12.84 16.77 6.07
N VAL A 216 -12.09 15.66 6.20
CA VAL A 216 -12.58 14.40 6.71
C VAL A 216 -11.79 14.06 7.95
N ALA A 217 -12.33 14.45 9.10
CA ALA A 217 -11.92 13.90 10.39
C ALA A 217 -12.01 12.36 10.31
N ALA A 218 -10.92 11.68 10.69
CA ALA A 218 -10.91 10.24 10.85
C ALA A 218 -12.09 9.81 11.72
N GLY A 219 -13.07 9.16 11.12
CA GLY A 219 -14.20 8.61 11.87
C GLY A 219 -15.59 8.82 11.27
N ASN A 220 -15.81 9.82 10.42
CA ASN A 220 -17.11 10.04 9.81
C ASN A 220 -16.96 10.27 8.31
N MET A 221 -17.16 9.23 7.55
CA MET A 221 -17.27 9.31 6.12
C MET A 221 -18.33 8.44 5.55
N VAL A 222 -19.47 9.01 5.47
CA VAL A 222 -20.27 8.89 4.27
C VAL A 222 -20.75 10.30 3.96
N ALA A 223 -19.94 11.10 3.28
CA ALA A 223 -20.54 12.14 2.46
C ALA A 223 -21.50 11.41 1.51
N ASP A 224 -22.62 12.03 1.13
CA ASP A 224 -23.57 11.52 0.14
C ASP A 224 -22.80 10.92 -1.05
N VAL A 225 -22.43 9.63 -0.94
CA VAL A 225 -21.74 8.91 -1.96
C VAL A 225 -22.80 8.37 -2.88
N GLU A 226 -22.99 9.07 -3.97
CA GLU A 226 -24.02 8.73 -4.98
C GLU A 226 -23.64 7.48 -5.79
N TRP A 227 -22.38 7.03 -5.67
CA TRP A 227 -21.81 5.94 -6.45
C TRP A 227 -21.26 4.83 -5.56
N GLN A 228 -21.48 3.59 -5.98
CA GLN A 228 -20.95 2.39 -5.31
C GLN A 228 -20.54 1.34 -6.35
N LEU A 229 -19.84 0.30 -5.89
CA LEU A 229 -19.57 -0.87 -6.70
C LEU A 229 -20.67 -1.92 -6.50
N SER A 230 -21.22 -2.46 -7.58
CA SER A 230 -22.16 -3.59 -7.54
C SER A 230 -21.45 -4.92 -7.26
N SER A 231 -20.18 -5.02 -7.61
CA SER A 231 -19.33 -6.14 -7.28
C SER A 231 -17.89 -5.68 -7.03
N LEU A 232 -17.22 -6.35 -6.11
CA LEU A 232 -15.84 -6.09 -5.72
C LEU A 232 -15.12 -7.45 -5.68
N PRO A 233 -13.86 -7.53 -6.14
CA PRO A 233 -13.09 -8.76 -5.98
C PRO A 233 -13.00 -9.20 -4.53
N ASP A 234 -13.08 -10.49 -4.28
CA ASP A 234 -13.05 -11.05 -2.93
C ASP A 234 -11.84 -10.54 -2.14
N GLY A 235 -12.09 -10.13 -0.89
CA GLY A 235 -11.05 -9.60 0.00
C GLY A 235 -10.85 -8.11 -0.07
N PHE A 236 -11.14 -7.47 -1.18
CA PHE A 236 -11.14 -6.00 -1.23
C PHE A 236 -12.27 -5.42 -0.39
N ARG A 237 -11.99 -4.34 0.28
CA ARG A 237 -12.96 -3.56 1.07
C ARG A 237 -12.76 -2.08 0.82
N GLN A 238 -13.80 -1.32 0.96
CA GLN A 238 -13.70 0.13 0.92
C GLN A 238 -12.91 0.62 2.14
N GLN A 239 -11.83 1.33 1.88
CA GLN A 239 -11.00 1.99 2.88
C GLN A 239 -11.45 3.42 3.11
N SER A 240 -11.79 4.13 2.02
CA SER A 240 -12.31 5.49 2.10
C SER A 240 -13.24 5.83 0.94
N ALA A 241 -14.08 6.84 1.16
CA ALA A 241 -14.89 7.47 0.14
C ALA A 241 -14.88 8.99 0.38
N VAL A 242 -14.47 9.77 -0.61
CA VAL A 242 -14.30 11.21 -0.51
C VAL A 242 -14.94 11.90 -1.71
N LYS A 243 -15.73 12.94 -1.46
CA LYS A 243 -16.21 13.86 -2.49
C LYS A 243 -15.45 15.17 -2.34
N ARG A 244 -14.64 15.53 -3.32
CA ARG A 244 -13.82 16.74 -3.28
C ARG A 244 -14.04 17.59 -4.55
N ARG A 245 -13.75 18.89 -4.42
CA ARG A 245 -13.78 19.78 -5.57
C ARG A 245 -12.40 19.81 -6.23
N ASN A 246 -12.36 19.56 -7.54
CA ASN A 246 -11.15 19.75 -8.32
C ASN A 246 -10.81 21.25 -8.34
N PRO A 247 -9.64 21.71 -7.89
CA PRO A 247 -9.30 23.10 -7.79
C PRO A 247 -9.15 23.76 -9.18
N GLU A 248 -8.78 23.01 -10.21
CA GLU A 248 -8.57 23.52 -11.57
C GLU A 248 -9.88 23.67 -12.34
N THR A 249 -10.77 22.69 -12.25
CA THR A 249 -12.01 22.65 -13.00
C THR A 249 -13.23 23.14 -12.22
N GLY A 250 -13.11 23.25 -10.89
CA GLY A 250 -14.20 23.58 -9.97
C GLY A 250 -15.25 22.47 -9.84
N ARG A 251 -15.09 21.32 -10.51
CA ARG A 251 -16.04 20.21 -10.51
C ARG A 251 -15.85 19.29 -9.32
N PHE A 252 -16.89 18.58 -8.94
CA PHE A 252 -16.78 17.54 -7.93
C PHE A 252 -16.22 16.25 -8.52
N ILE A 253 -15.27 15.67 -7.82
CA ILE A 253 -14.74 14.33 -8.05
C ILE A 253 -15.08 13.50 -6.82
N GLN A 254 -15.67 12.34 -7.04
CA GLN A 254 -15.82 11.33 -6.02
C GLN A 254 -14.69 10.32 -6.17
N GLN A 255 -13.98 10.05 -5.08
CA GLN A 255 -12.93 9.05 -4.99
C GLN A 255 -13.35 7.97 -4.00
N LEU A 256 -13.31 6.71 -4.45
CA LEU A 256 -13.50 5.53 -3.62
C LEU A 256 -12.17 4.77 -3.61
N VAL A 257 -11.66 4.42 -2.44
CA VAL A 257 -10.42 3.64 -2.29
C VAL A 257 -10.74 2.28 -1.72
N TYR A 258 -10.18 1.24 -2.33
CA TYR A 258 -10.37 -0.15 -1.94
C TYR A 258 -9.02 -0.82 -1.73
N THR A 259 -8.93 -1.71 -0.74
CA THR A 259 -7.75 -2.50 -0.44
C THR A 259 -8.12 -3.89 0.07
N ASP A 260 -7.27 -4.87 -0.22
CA ASP A 260 -7.32 -6.21 0.39
C ASP A 260 -6.31 -6.38 1.54
N GLY A 261 -5.52 -5.34 1.82
CA GLY A 261 -4.44 -5.32 2.81
C GLY A 261 -3.04 -5.35 2.20
N LEU A 262 -2.91 -5.76 0.93
CA LEU A 262 -1.67 -5.73 0.14
C LEU A 262 -1.82 -4.84 -1.09
N ALA A 263 -2.81 -5.14 -1.91
CA ALA A 263 -3.13 -4.37 -3.10
C ALA A 263 -4.13 -3.26 -2.78
N SER A 264 -4.02 -2.15 -3.49
CA SER A 264 -5.00 -1.07 -3.41
C SER A 264 -5.37 -0.53 -4.79
N LEU A 265 -6.59 -0.03 -4.91
CA LEU A 265 -7.07 0.65 -6.09
C LEU A 265 -8.00 1.80 -5.73
N SER A 266 -8.02 2.81 -6.58
CA SER A 266 -8.89 3.97 -6.47
C SER A 266 -9.85 4.03 -7.64
N VAL A 267 -11.09 4.42 -7.37
CA VAL A 267 -12.09 4.71 -8.40
C VAL A 267 -12.44 6.19 -8.32
N PHE A 268 -12.25 6.89 -9.43
CA PHE A 268 -12.60 8.31 -9.57
C PHE A 268 -13.82 8.42 -10.45
N ILE A 269 -14.82 9.19 -10.00
CA ILE A 269 -16.04 9.45 -10.73
C ILE A 269 -16.22 10.97 -10.82
N GLU A 270 -16.27 11.49 -12.05
CA GLU A 270 -16.42 12.91 -12.30
C GLU A 270 -17.33 13.18 -13.52
N LYS A 271 -18.03 14.30 -13.51
CA LYS A 271 -18.85 14.68 -14.66
C LYS A 271 -17.97 14.99 -15.86
N GLN A 272 -18.28 14.40 -17.02
CA GLN A 272 -17.51 14.60 -18.25
C GLN A 272 -17.34 16.07 -18.62
N SER A 273 -16.15 16.39 -19.17
CA SER A 273 -15.83 17.72 -19.69
C SER A 273 -16.17 17.88 -21.16
N SER A 274 -16.13 16.79 -21.91
CA SER A 274 -16.39 16.74 -23.34
C SER A 274 -16.83 15.33 -23.76
N SER A 275 -17.49 15.22 -24.90
CA SER A 275 -17.89 13.94 -25.51
C SER A 275 -16.71 13.06 -25.99
N GLN A 276 -15.48 13.54 -25.91
CA GLN A 276 -14.26 12.87 -26.37
C GLN A 276 -13.35 12.44 -25.23
N SER A 277 -13.90 12.10 -24.07
CA SER A 277 -13.06 11.53 -22.99
C SER A 277 -12.43 10.21 -23.44
N PRO A 278 -11.14 9.98 -23.17
CA PRO A 278 -10.49 8.71 -23.49
C PRO A 278 -11.22 7.57 -22.77
N GLN A 279 -11.33 6.42 -23.45
CA GLN A 279 -11.92 5.20 -22.90
C GLN A 279 -10.97 4.03 -23.14
N GLY A 280 -11.03 3.04 -22.28
CA GLY A 280 -10.22 1.84 -22.36
C GLY A 280 -9.17 1.72 -21.29
N GLY A 281 -8.29 0.75 -21.46
CA GLY A 281 -7.21 0.46 -20.52
C GLY A 281 -5.90 1.17 -20.89
N THR A 282 -5.12 1.54 -19.87
CA THR A 282 -3.74 1.97 -20.00
C THR A 282 -2.93 1.39 -18.86
N SER A 283 -1.61 1.22 -19.04
CA SER A 283 -0.71 0.65 -18.04
C SER A 283 0.55 1.49 -17.97
N MET A 284 1.07 1.60 -16.74
CA MET A 284 2.34 2.27 -16.44
C MET A 284 3.03 1.44 -15.33
N GLY A 285 3.98 0.57 -15.72
CA GLY A 285 4.59 -0.40 -14.81
C GLY A 285 3.58 -1.33 -14.16
N ALA A 286 3.54 -1.36 -12.85
CA ALA A 286 2.57 -2.13 -12.05
C ALA A 286 1.19 -1.48 -12.00
N VAL A 287 1.11 -0.17 -12.26
CA VAL A 287 -0.14 0.59 -12.21
C VAL A 287 -0.92 0.38 -13.49
N ASN A 288 -2.15 -0.10 -13.36
CA ASN A 288 -3.11 -0.18 -14.45
C ASN A 288 -4.26 0.78 -14.19
N ALA A 289 -4.81 1.33 -15.26
CA ALA A 289 -6.02 2.14 -15.22
C ALA A 289 -7.00 1.70 -16.30
N PHE A 290 -8.29 1.81 -16.00
CA PHE A 290 -9.35 1.60 -16.96
C PHE A 290 -10.37 2.73 -16.86
N ILE A 291 -10.67 3.35 -18.00
CA ILE A 291 -11.58 4.49 -18.09
C ILE A 291 -12.80 4.07 -18.90
N ARG A 292 -13.98 4.32 -18.37
CA ARG A 292 -15.23 4.20 -19.11
C ARG A 292 -16.13 5.41 -18.88
N VAL A 293 -17.06 5.56 -19.76
CA VAL A 293 -18.16 6.53 -19.64
C VAL A 293 -19.41 5.80 -19.14
N LEU A 294 -20.05 6.37 -18.14
CA LEU A 294 -21.35 5.93 -17.62
C LEU A 294 -22.28 7.15 -17.56
N ASP A 295 -23.25 7.20 -18.48
CA ASP A 295 -24.08 8.38 -18.72
C ASP A 295 -23.20 9.64 -18.96
N ASP A 296 -23.37 10.71 -18.19
CA ASP A 296 -22.58 11.93 -18.25
C ASP A 296 -21.31 11.92 -17.41
N TYR A 297 -20.90 10.76 -16.88
CA TYR A 297 -19.77 10.64 -15.98
C TYR A 297 -18.62 9.82 -16.57
N SER A 298 -17.41 10.26 -16.29
CA SER A 298 -16.19 9.49 -16.49
C SER A 298 -15.90 8.70 -15.22
N VAL A 299 -15.73 7.39 -15.36
CA VAL A 299 -15.34 6.47 -14.31
C VAL A 299 -13.94 5.96 -14.60
N THR A 300 -12.98 6.25 -13.72
CA THR A 300 -11.59 5.79 -13.83
C THR A 300 -11.25 4.91 -12.63
N ALA A 301 -11.00 3.63 -12.87
CA ALA A 301 -10.38 2.76 -11.87
C ALA A 301 -8.87 2.67 -12.13
N ILE A 302 -8.05 2.86 -11.11
CA ILE A 302 -6.59 2.86 -11.18
C ILE A 302 -5.98 2.22 -9.94
N GLY A 303 -4.92 1.43 -10.10
CA GLY A 303 -4.21 0.80 -8.97
C GLY A 303 -3.09 -0.12 -9.40
N GLU A 304 -2.27 -0.53 -8.43
CA GLU A 304 -1.22 -1.54 -8.59
C GLU A 304 -1.84 -2.95 -8.51
N VAL A 305 -2.68 -3.23 -9.49
CA VAL A 305 -3.38 -4.51 -9.67
C VAL A 305 -3.42 -4.86 -11.17
N PRO A 306 -3.63 -6.11 -11.55
CA PRO A 306 -3.76 -6.50 -12.96
C PRO A 306 -4.81 -5.68 -13.72
N ALA A 307 -4.59 -5.47 -15.03
CA ALA A 307 -5.50 -4.73 -15.90
C ALA A 307 -6.94 -5.28 -15.88
N LEU A 308 -7.07 -6.61 -15.71
CA LEU A 308 -8.38 -7.27 -15.53
C LEU A 308 -9.15 -6.70 -14.34
N THR A 309 -8.45 -6.45 -13.23
CA THR A 309 -9.06 -5.98 -11.97
C THR A 309 -9.61 -4.57 -12.10
N VAL A 310 -8.80 -3.62 -12.61
CA VAL A 310 -9.27 -2.24 -12.80
C VAL A 310 -10.44 -2.17 -13.78
N ARG A 311 -10.42 -3.03 -14.81
CA ARG A 311 -11.53 -3.14 -15.75
C ARG A 311 -12.81 -3.64 -15.06
N GLN A 312 -12.76 -4.76 -14.35
CA GLN A 312 -13.90 -5.32 -13.62
C GLN A 312 -14.47 -4.32 -12.61
N VAL A 313 -13.60 -3.64 -11.88
CA VAL A 313 -13.99 -2.63 -10.89
C VAL A 313 -14.66 -1.44 -11.57
N ALA A 314 -14.08 -0.87 -12.63
CA ALA A 314 -14.71 0.22 -13.37
C ALA A 314 -16.08 -0.17 -13.92
N GLU A 315 -16.19 -1.39 -14.49
CA GLU A 315 -17.45 -1.92 -15.05
C GLU A 315 -18.52 -2.15 -13.98
N SER A 316 -18.14 -2.38 -12.72
CA SER A 316 -19.06 -2.62 -11.61
C SER A 316 -19.62 -1.35 -10.95
N VAL A 317 -19.14 -0.16 -11.31
CA VAL A 317 -19.64 1.11 -10.76
C VAL A 317 -21.09 1.34 -11.16
N ILE A 318 -21.94 1.63 -10.20
CA ILE A 318 -23.35 1.94 -10.37
C ILE A 318 -23.71 3.22 -9.60
N TYR A 319 -24.71 3.95 -10.12
CA TYR A 319 -25.29 5.10 -9.43
C TYR A 319 -26.30 4.61 -8.40
N GLN A 320 -26.13 5.03 -7.16
CA GLN A 320 -27.09 4.74 -6.09
C GLN A 320 -28.07 5.92 -6.02
N LYS A 321 -29.25 5.71 -6.57
CA LYS A 321 -30.29 6.73 -6.48
C LYS A 321 -30.70 6.87 -5.00
N PRO A 322 -30.72 8.11 -4.43
CA PRO A 322 -31.14 8.35 -3.07
C PRO A 322 -32.58 7.90 -2.79
#